data_5eaec3a3f30957f855c58c2cac938cbc
#
_entry.id   5eaec3a3f30957f855c58c2cac938cbc
#
_cell.length_a   1.000
_cell.length_b   1.000
_cell.length_c   1.000
_cell.angle_alpha   90.00
_cell.angle_beta   90.00
_cell.angle_gamma   90.00
#
_symmetry.space_group_name_H-M   'P 1'
#
loop_
_entity.id
_entity.type
_entity.pdbx_description
1 polymer ?
#
loop_
_entity_poly.entity_id
_entity_poly.type
_entity_poly.pdbx_seq_one_letter_code
_entity_poly.pdbx_strand_id
1 'polypeptide(L)'
;MLVQFLTDQSSFGIKHKTPFSLLLQNYTRNSYRDIDQVCFNSFHFLKPVKSLIKKYKSILITVGLVMSNKKVVLAFSGGLDTSVCVKYLQNYHKLEVITATVDCGQGDDLAEISKKSKILGALKHVNIDAKKEFAEGFVNKSIMANGLYEGKYPLATALTRPLIATKIMEVATQEDAIAVAHGCTGKGNDQVRFDISILSLDPSIKIIAPIREMNLTRDLEIKYAKKNKIPIDEEVKKYSTDTNMWGRAIEGGILEDPWIEPPEGIFKLVKNLNIPDEYLELEFENGIPIGIDNQKMSLTDLIPYLNIKAGRHGIGVIDFIEDRVVGIKTREIYEAPAAQTIFVAHKDLEQLVLTKHELRFKQIVDDQWSWMVYSGLWFDPLREDLDRFIDATQKRVTGKVKVKLQNGSLKVVGRKSINSLYSQTLATYLSDSDFNQNLAKGFIELWGMETVVANRLSRNISRNKKREK
;
A
#
# COMPACT_ATOMS: atom_id res chain seq x y z
N MET A 1 -26.37 -22.62 -17.90
CA MET A 1 -27.69 -23.26 -17.74
C MET A 1 -28.49 -23.27 -19.03
N LEU A 2 -28.79 -22.14 -19.68
CA LEU A 2 -29.57 -22.09 -20.93
C LEU A 2 -28.89 -22.77 -22.13
N VAL A 3 -27.57 -22.67 -22.24
CA VAL A 3 -26.76 -23.35 -23.28
C VAL A 3 -26.75 -24.87 -23.07
N GLN A 4 -26.70 -25.32 -21.82
CA GLN A 4 -26.74 -26.75 -21.48
C GLN A 4 -28.12 -27.35 -21.69
N PHE A 5 -29.19 -26.56 -21.50
CA PHE A 5 -30.56 -26.97 -21.76
C PHE A 5 -30.87 -27.11 -23.28
N LEU A 6 -30.19 -26.34 -24.12
CA LEU A 6 -30.31 -26.38 -25.58
C LEU A 6 -29.45 -27.45 -26.27
N THR A 7 -28.46 -28.01 -25.56
CA THR A 7 -27.57 -29.08 -26.08
C THR A 7 -27.98 -30.48 -25.68
N ASP A 8 -28.92 -30.65 -24.73
CA ASP A 8 -29.41 -31.95 -24.30
C ASP A 8 -30.55 -32.42 -25.19
N GLN A 9 -30.19 -33.10 -26.29
CA GLN A 9 -31.11 -33.58 -27.33
C GLN A 9 -31.90 -34.81 -26.91
N SER A 10 -31.65 -35.41 -25.73
CA SER A 10 -32.35 -36.62 -25.30
C SER A 10 -33.79 -36.40 -24.84
N SER A 11 -34.17 -35.18 -24.52
CA SER A 11 -35.49 -34.81 -23.98
C SER A 11 -36.56 -34.53 -25.03
N PHE A 12 -36.24 -34.40 -26.32
CA PHE A 12 -37.18 -33.96 -27.36
C PHE A 12 -37.34 -34.90 -28.57
N GLY A 13 -36.85 -36.11 -28.53
CA GLY A 13 -37.20 -37.16 -29.54
C GLY A 13 -36.81 -36.83 -30.99
N ILE A 14 -35.93 -35.89 -31.28
CA ILE A 14 -35.54 -35.47 -32.63
C ILE A 14 -34.28 -36.16 -33.10
N LYS A 15 -34.42 -37.14 -34.01
CA LYS A 15 -33.35 -38.01 -34.55
C LYS A 15 -32.55 -37.45 -35.74
N HIS A 16 -32.62 -36.18 -36.12
CA HIS A 16 -31.83 -35.64 -37.23
C HIS A 16 -31.14 -34.31 -36.88
N LYS A 17 -29.86 -34.19 -37.28
CA LYS A 17 -29.11 -32.92 -37.21
C LYS A 17 -29.84 -31.88 -38.06
N THR A 18 -30.45 -30.91 -37.43
CA THR A 18 -31.11 -29.83 -38.12
C THR A 18 -30.08 -28.75 -38.54
N PRO A 19 -30.33 -27.98 -39.62
CA PRO A 19 -29.48 -26.87 -40.03
C PRO A 19 -29.19 -25.86 -38.92
N PHE A 20 -29.96 -25.85 -37.88
CA PHE A 20 -29.88 -25.00 -36.69
C PHE A 20 -28.69 -25.35 -35.80
N SER A 21 -28.29 -26.63 -35.68
CA SER A 21 -27.11 -27.04 -34.88
C SER A 21 -25.80 -26.65 -35.52
N LEU A 22 -25.73 -26.56 -36.85
CA LEU A 22 -24.58 -26.07 -37.61
C LEU A 22 -24.43 -24.53 -37.52
N LEU A 23 -25.55 -23.80 -37.44
CA LEU A 23 -25.55 -22.35 -37.25
C LEU A 23 -25.01 -21.95 -35.86
N LEU A 24 -25.36 -22.69 -34.82
CA LEU A 24 -24.89 -22.45 -33.45
C LEU A 24 -23.40 -22.76 -33.27
N GLN A 25 -22.85 -23.78 -33.93
CA GLN A 25 -21.43 -24.12 -33.87
C GLN A 25 -20.54 -23.08 -34.57
N ASN A 26 -21.03 -22.45 -35.63
CA ASN A 26 -20.30 -21.36 -36.31
C ASN A 26 -20.43 -20.02 -35.61
N TYR A 27 -21.47 -19.82 -34.79
CA TYR A 27 -21.70 -18.57 -34.07
C TYR A 27 -20.77 -18.33 -32.88
N THR A 28 -20.22 -19.40 -32.29
CA THR A 28 -19.25 -19.31 -31.19
C THR A 28 -17.84 -18.97 -31.67
N ARG A 29 -17.59 -18.89 -32.97
CA ARG A 29 -16.24 -18.69 -33.54
C ARG A 29 -16.01 -17.32 -34.22
N ASN A 30 -17.04 -16.53 -34.54
CA ASN A 30 -16.85 -15.27 -35.25
C ASN A 30 -17.74 -14.14 -34.68
N SER A 31 -17.12 -12.96 -34.60
CA SER A 31 -17.62 -11.70 -34.05
C SER A 31 -18.94 -11.18 -34.65
N TYR A 32 -19.69 -10.50 -33.82
CA TYR A 32 -20.99 -9.83 -33.91
C TYR A 32 -21.20 -8.80 -35.07
N ARG A 33 -20.66 -8.99 -36.24
CA ARG A 33 -20.96 -8.11 -37.41
C ARG A 33 -21.69 -8.94 -38.47
N ASP A 34 -22.91 -8.57 -38.82
CA ASP A 34 -23.75 -9.06 -39.93
C ASP A 34 -24.81 -10.13 -39.63
N ILE A 35 -25.67 -9.88 -38.63
CA ILE A 35 -26.87 -10.69 -38.47
C ILE A 35 -27.95 -10.30 -39.48
N ASP A 36 -28.02 -9.02 -39.90
CA ASP A 36 -29.12 -8.53 -40.76
C ASP A 36 -28.97 -8.99 -42.23
N GLN A 37 -27.79 -9.33 -42.73
CA GLN A 37 -27.60 -9.75 -44.12
C GLN A 37 -27.74 -11.25 -44.37
N VAL A 38 -27.49 -12.09 -43.35
CA VAL A 38 -27.55 -13.55 -43.51
C VAL A 38 -28.96 -14.10 -43.39
N CYS A 39 -29.85 -13.40 -42.63
CA CYS A 39 -31.23 -13.85 -42.45
C CYS A 39 -32.20 -13.48 -43.57
N PHE A 40 -31.84 -12.55 -44.47
CA PHE A 40 -32.83 -12.05 -45.45
C PHE A 40 -32.89 -12.88 -46.75
N ASN A 41 -31.88 -13.65 -47.12
CA ASN A 41 -31.84 -14.31 -48.44
C ASN A 41 -32.22 -15.81 -48.44
N SER A 42 -32.60 -16.45 -47.34
CA SER A 42 -32.79 -17.89 -47.31
C SER A 42 -34.16 -18.40 -46.85
N PHE A 43 -35.14 -17.55 -46.49
CA PHE A 43 -36.40 -18.02 -45.89
C PHE A 43 -37.63 -17.38 -46.54
N HIS A 44 -38.06 -17.93 -47.68
CA HIS A 44 -39.37 -17.59 -48.28
C HIS A 44 -40.54 -18.50 -47.81
N PHE A 45 -40.26 -19.47 -46.92
CA PHE A 45 -41.27 -20.43 -46.45
C PHE A 45 -41.22 -20.55 -44.92
N LEU A 46 -41.99 -19.79 -44.17
CA LEU A 46 -42.52 -20.23 -42.84
C LEU A 46 -43.00 -19.02 -42.02
N LYS A 47 -44.28 -18.68 -42.05
CA LYS A 47 -44.96 -17.72 -41.14
C LYS A 47 -44.73 -18.01 -39.64
N PRO A 48 -44.64 -19.30 -39.14
CA PRO A 48 -44.39 -19.57 -37.73
C PRO A 48 -42.96 -19.21 -37.26
N VAL A 49 -41.96 -19.24 -38.14
CA VAL A 49 -40.57 -18.91 -37.80
C VAL A 49 -40.36 -17.41 -37.53
N LYS A 50 -41.13 -16.52 -38.21
CA LYS A 50 -41.09 -15.08 -37.94
C LYS A 50 -41.60 -14.74 -36.53
N SER A 51 -42.61 -15.44 -36.02
CA SER A 51 -43.10 -15.28 -34.64
C SER A 51 -42.09 -15.76 -33.61
N LEU A 52 -41.42 -16.88 -33.88
CA LEU A 52 -40.35 -17.42 -33.02
C LEU A 52 -39.15 -16.49 -32.99
N ILE A 53 -38.68 -16.02 -34.14
CA ILE A 53 -37.57 -15.07 -34.25
C ILE A 53 -37.90 -13.75 -33.50
N LYS A 54 -39.13 -13.25 -33.60
CA LYS A 54 -39.56 -12.05 -32.85
C LYS A 54 -39.57 -12.28 -31.34
N LYS A 55 -39.99 -13.47 -30.88
CA LYS A 55 -39.96 -13.86 -29.47
C LYS A 55 -38.54 -14.07 -28.94
N TYR A 56 -37.64 -14.70 -29.72
CA TYR A 56 -36.25 -14.83 -29.36
C TYR A 56 -35.47 -13.50 -29.46
N LYS A 57 -35.81 -12.61 -30.40
CA LYS A 57 -35.27 -11.26 -30.47
C LYS A 57 -35.67 -10.43 -29.24
N SER A 58 -36.90 -10.55 -28.74
CA SER A 58 -37.34 -9.90 -27.51
C SER A 58 -36.63 -10.50 -26.27
N ILE A 59 -36.44 -11.82 -26.21
CA ILE A 59 -35.70 -12.51 -25.14
C ILE A 59 -34.23 -12.12 -25.18
N LEU A 60 -33.57 -12.07 -26.35
CA LEU A 60 -32.22 -11.62 -26.53
C LEU A 60 -32.03 -10.15 -26.19
N ILE A 61 -33.01 -9.30 -26.52
CA ILE A 61 -33.02 -7.88 -26.12
C ILE A 61 -33.24 -7.77 -24.61
N THR A 62 -34.14 -8.56 -24.01
CA THR A 62 -34.37 -8.58 -22.56
C THR A 62 -33.16 -9.13 -21.81
N VAL A 63 -32.51 -10.19 -22.31
CA VAL A 63 -31.23 -10.74 -21.76
C VAL A 63 -30.10 -9.76 -22.00
N GLY A 64 -30.03 -9.07 -23.15
CA GLY A 64 -29.08 -8.01 -23.42
C GLY A 64 -29.28 -6.77 -22.52
N LEU A 65 -30.52 -6.38 -22.25
CA LEU A 65 -30.89 -5.31 -21.32
C LEU A 65 -30.59 -5.69 -19.85
N VAL A 66 -30.80 -6.95 -19.46
CA VAL A 66 -30.42 -7.48 -18.14
C VAL A 66 -28.88 -7.59 -17.99
N MET A 67 -28.13 -7.71 -19.12
CA MET A 67 -26.68 -7.69 -19.11
C MET A 67 -26.06 -6.29 -19.21
N SER A 68 -26.84 -5.22 -19.42
CA SER A 68 -26.34 -3.86 -19.71
C SER A 68 -26.08 -2.99 -18.48
N ASN A 69 -26.20 -3.51 -17.25
CA ASN A 69 -25.96 -2.71 -16.04
C ASN A 69 -24.91 -3.32 -15.10
N LYS A 70 -23.85 -3.93 -15.67
CA LYS A 70 -22.77 -4.44 -14.82
C LYS A 70 -21.80 -3.32 -14.50
N LYS A 71 -21.72 -2.98 -13.23
CA LYS A 71 -20.87 -1.91 -12.72
C LYS A 71 -19.51 -2.45 -12.27
N VAL A 72 -18.48 -1.63 -12.41
CA VAL A 72 -17.15 -1.83 -11.82
C VAL A 72 -16.74 -0.57 -11.07
N VAL A 73 -16.16 -0.74 -9.88
CA VAL A 73 -15.57 0.37 -9.13
C VAL A 73 -14.07 0.38 -9.37
N LEU A 74 -13.55 1.51 -9.88
CA LEU A 74 -12.15 1.73 -10.17
C LEU A 74 -11.53 2.64 -9.11
N ALA A 75 -10.44 2.18 -8.47
CA ALA A 75 -9.55 3.06 -7.70
C ALA A 75 -8.92 4.07 -8.66
N PHE A 76 -9.24 5.36 -8.49
CA PHE A 76 -8.98 6.39 -9.48
C PHE A 76 -8.18 7.54 -8.88
N SER A 77 -6.96 7.73 -9.36
CA SER A 77 -6.07 8.83 -8.96
C SER A 77 -6.10 10.05 -9.92
N GLY A 78 -6.83 9.95 -11.05
CA GLY A 78 -6.76 10.95 -12.11
C GLY A 78 -5.49 10.93 -12.96
N GLY A 79 -4.52 10.05 -12.65
CA GLY A 79 -3.31 9.84 -13.45
C GLY A 79 -3.58 9.19 -14.81
N LEU A 80 -2.53 9.03 -15.63
CA LEU A 80 -2.64 8.43 -16.96
C LEU A 80 -3.15 7.00 -16.88
N ASP A 81 -2.54 6.17 -16.04
CA ASP A 81 -2.83 4.73 -15.90
C ASP A 81 -4.31 4.50 -15.57
N THR A 82 -4.82 5.19 -14.54
CA THR A 82 -6.22 5.06 -14.12
C THR A 82 -7.18 5.66 -15.16
N SER A 83 -6.77 6.70 -15.92
CA SER A 83 -7.56 7.25 -17.02
C SER A 83 -7.66 6.27 -18.20
N VAL A 84 -6.58 5.55 -18.52
CA VAL A 84 -6.57 4.45 -19.49
C VAL A 84 -7.50 3.33 -19.04
N CYS A 85 -7.48 2.99 -17.73
CA CYS A 85 -8.35 1.96 -17.17
C CYS A 85 -9.83 2.26 -17.39
N VAL A 86 -10.30 3.52 -17.21
CA VAL A 86 -11.71 3.88 -17.46
C VAL A 86 -12.13 3.48 -18.87
N LYS A 87 -11.35 3.89 -19.89
CA LYS A 87 -11.67 3.59 -21.29
C LYS A 87 -11.57 2.12 -21.64
N TYR A 88 -10.61 1.41 -21.04
CA TYR A 88 -10.46 -0.02 -21.25
C TYR A 88 -11.66 -0.80 -20.68
N LEU A 89 -12.07 -0.50 -19.46
CA LEU A 89 -13.22 -1.13 -18.80
C LEU A 89 -14.52 -0.91 -19.59
N GLN A 90 -14.73 0.31 -20.12
CA GLN A 90 -15.87 0.63 -20.97
C GLN A 90 -15.82 -0.09 -22.31
N ASN A 91 -14.69 -0.03 -23.00
CA ASN A 91 -14.57 -0.49 -24.38
C ASN A 91 -14.42 -2.01 -24.50
N TYR A 92 -13.67 -2.63 -23.58
CA TYR A 92 -13.32 -4.05 -23.67
C TYR A 92 -14.24 -4.92 -22.80
N HIS A 93 -14.47 -4.53 -21.55
CA HIS A 93 -15.32 -5.28 -20.64
C HIS A 93 -16.80 -4.90 -20.73
N LYS A 94 -17.14 -3.81 -21.42
CA LYS A 94 -18.51 -3.29 -21.55
C LYS A 94 -19.18 -3.02 -20.19
N LEU A 95 -18.38 -2.50 -19.23
CA LEU A 95 -18.83 -2.20 -17.88
C LEU A 95 -19.12 -0.71 -17.73
N GLU A 96 -20.10 -0.39 -16.90
CA GLU A 96 -20.32 0.96 -16.39
C GLU A 96 -19.29 1.23 -15.28
N VAL A 97 -18.46 2.24 -15.47
CA VAL A 97 -17.35 2.54 -14.56
C VAL A 97 -17.75 3.57 -13.53
N ILE A 98 -17.67 3.21 -12.27
CA ILE A 98 -17.70 4.11 -11.13
C ILE A 98 -16.26 4.33 -10.70
N THR A 99 -15.82 5.58 -10.64
CA THR A 99 -14.48 5.91 -10.15
C THR A 99 -14.55 6.36 -8.70
N ALA A 100 -13.60 5.95 -7.88
CA ALA A 100 -13.51 6.38 -6.49
C ALA A 100 -12.09 6.84 -6.17
N THR A 101 -11.97 8.04 -5.60
CA THR A 101 -10.71 8.61 -5.10
C THR A 101 -10.77 8.67 -3.58
N VAL A 102 -9.76 8.07 -2.94
CA VAL A 102 -9.62 8.05 -1.48
C VAL A 102 -8.53 9.05 -1.09
N ASP A 103 -8.92 10.07 -0.34
CA ASP A 103 -8.02 11.11 0.14
C ASP A 103 -7.34 10.68 1.44
N CYS A 104 -6.05 10.34 1.34
CA CYS A 104 -5.16 10.04 2.47
C CYS A 104 -4.18 11.20 2.75
N GLY A 105 -4.51 12.42 2.33
CA GLY A 105 -3.69 13.61 2.52
C GLY A 105 -2.61 13.79 1.43
N GLN A 106 -2.89 13.38 0.21
CA GLN A 106 -2.00 13.55 -0.94
C GLN A 106 -1.94 14.99 -1.48
N GLY A 107 -2.91 15.84 -1.12
CA GLY A 107 -2.96 17.24 -1.54
C GLY A 107 -3.41 17.46 -2.98
N ASP A 108 -4.08 16.48 -3.59
CA ASP A 108 -4.63 16.58 -4.95
C ASP A 108 -5.88 17.47 -5.01
N ASP A 109 -6.11 18.09 -6.17
CA ASP A 109 -7.38 18.78 -6.46
C ASP A 109 -8.47 17.76 -6.81
N LEU A 110 -9.25 17.39 -5.79
CA LEU A 110 -10.35 16.42 -5.92
C LEU A 110 -11.45 16.90 -6.90
N ALA A 111 -11.62 18.22 -7.08
CA ALA A 111 -12.59 18.76 -8.02
C ALA A 111 -12.11 18.54 -9.46
N GLU A 112 -10.82 18.73 -9.72
CA GLU A 112 -10.22 18.44 -11.02
C GLU A 112 -10.27 16.95 -11.35
N ILE A 113 -9.95 16.08 -10.39
CA ILE A 113 -10.06 14.62 -10.54
C ILE A 113 -11.50 14.22 -10.88
N SER A 114 -12.48 14.77 -10.17
CA SER A 114 -13.90 14.53 -10.42
C SER A 114 -14.32 14.98 -11.83
N LYS A 115 -13.86 16.15 -12.29
CA LYS A 115 -14.10 16.67 -13.64
C LYS A 115 -13.47 15.75 -14.69
N LYS A 116 -12.25 15.29 -14.49
CA LYS A 116 -11.54 14.36 -15.40
C LYS A 116 -12.29 13.03 -15.51
N SER A 117 -12.76 12.49 -14.39
CA SER A 117 -13.61 11.28 -14.37
C SER A 117 -14.85 11.41 -15.27
N LYS A 118 -15.58 12.55 -15.18
CA LYS A 118 -16.75 12.82 -16.02
C LYS A 118 -16.38 12.91 -17.50
N ILE A 119 -15.30 13.60 -17.84
CA ILE A 119 -14.79 13.71 -19.23
C ILE A 119 -14.48 12.31 -19.81
N LEU A 120 -13.96 11.41 -18.98
CA LEU A 120 -13.70 10.03 -19.38
C LEU A 120 -14.98 9.19 -19.52
N GLY A 121 -16.15 9.72 -19.15
CA GLY A 121 -17.44 9.05 -19.28
C GLY A 121 -17.69 8.03 -18.16
N ALA A 122 -17.13 8.21 -16.99
CA ALA A 122 -17.50 7.43 -15.82
C ALA A 122 -18.97 7.71 -15.45
N LEU A 123 -19.70 6.67 -15.03
CA LEU A 123 -21.10 6.76 -14.59
C LEU A 123 -21.24 7.68 -13.37
N LYS A 124 -20.29 7.54 -12.44
CA LYS A 124 -20.27 8.27 -11.17
C LYS A 124 -18.82 8.43 -10.71
N HIS A 125 -18.54 9.50 -9.97
CA HIS A 125 -17.30 9.66 -9.23
C HIS A 125 -17.60 9.85 -7.75
N VAL A 126 -16.83 9.18 -6.89
CA VAL A 126 -16.94 9.25 -5.42
C VAL A 126 -15.61 9.75 -4.85
N ASN A 127 -15.65 10.85 -4.09
CA ASN A 127 -14.52 11.29 -3.28
C ASN A 127 -14.74 10.85 -1.83
N ILE A 128 -13.72 10.24 -1.23
CA ILE A 128 -13.76 9.69 0.13
C ILE A 128 -12.64 10.34 0.93
N ASP A 129 -12.98 11.14 1.94
CA ASP A 129 -12.01 11.66 2.90
C ASP A 129 -11.67 10.57 3.93
N ALA A 130 -10.46 10.02 3.84
CA ALA A 130 -9.97 8.97 4.72
C ALA A 130 -8.75 9.42 5.56
N LYS A 131 -8.45 10.73 5.59
CA LYS A 131 -7.26 11.26 6.31
C LYS A 131 -7.24 10.85 7.78
N LYS A 132 -8.37 11.01 8.47
CA LYS A 132 -8.48 10.65 9.87
C LYS A 132 -8.33 9.13 10.08
N GLU A 133 -9.03 8.33 9.30
CA GLU A 133 -8.95 6.87 9.37
C GLU A 133 -7.54 6.37 9.05
N PHE A 134 -6.88 6.98 8.08
CA PHE A 134 -5.48 6.68 7.75
C PHE A 134 -4.54 6.98 8.91
N ALA A 135 -4.64 8.17 9.50
CA ALA A 135 -3.80 8.59 10.61
C ALA A 135 -4.02 7.71 11.87
N GLU A 136 -5.28 7.53 12.28
CA GLU A 136 -5.62 6.87 13.55
C GLU A 136 -5.61 5.33 13.44
N GLY A 137 -5.96 4.76 12.27
CA GLY A 137 -6.07 3.32 12.08
C GLY A 137 -4.80 2.66 11.54
N PHE A 138 -4.02 3.35 10.73
CA PHE A 138 -2.88 2.78 10.02
C PHE A 138 -1.54 3.37 10.45
N VAL A 139 -1.40 4.70 10.37
CA VAL A 139 -0.14 5.36 10.74
C VAL A 139 0.15 5.17 12.23
N ASN A 140 -0.87 5.26 13.07
CA ASN A 140 -0.75 5.06 14.50
C ASN A 140 -0.16 3.68 14.85
N LYS A 141 -0.66 2.61 14.20
CA LYS A 141 -0.10 1.26 14.38
C LYS A 141 1.36 1.17 13.88
N SER A 142 1.66 1.84 12.77
CA SER A 142 3.03 1.94 12.25
C SER A 142 3.98 2.64 13.23
N ILE A 143 3.53 3.70 13.91
CA ILE A 143 4.34 4.37 14.93
C ILE A 143 4.65 3.43 16.08
N MET A 144 3.64 2.77 16.64
CA MET A 144 3.80 1.84 17.75
C MET A 144 4.68 0.62 17.40
N ALA A 145 4.62 0.16 16.15
CA ALA A 145 5.43 -0.92 15.61
C ALA A 145 6.83 -0.48 15.14
N ASN A 146 7.21 0.80 15.30
CA ASN A 146 8.41 1.34 14.65
C ASN A 146 8.54 0.96 13.17
N GLY A 147 7.45 1.01 12.42
CA GLY A 147 7.21 0.44 11.11
C GLY A 147 8.15 0.94 10.00
N LEU A 148 9.30 0.33 9.91
CA LEU A 148 10.35 0.63 8.93
C LEU A 148 10.72 -0.64 8.16
N TYR A 149 10.28 -0.76 6.89
CA TYR A 149 10.75 -1.84 6.04
C TYR A 149 12.24 -1.71 5.75
N GLU A 150 12.98 -2.81 5.93
CA GLU A 150 14.45 -2.85 5.84
C GLU A 150 15.15 -1.78 6.71
N GLY A 151 14.50 -1.39 7.81
CA GLY A 151 15.00 -0.38 8.74
C GLY A 151 15.00 1.05 8.19
N LYS A 152 14.41 1.31 7.03
CA LYS A 152 14.46 2.61 6.32
C LYS A 152 13.10 3.13 5.87
N TYR A 153 12.35 2.35 5.10
CA TYR A 153 11.11 2.81 4.48
C TYR A 153 9.94 2.87 5.46
N PRO A 154 9.34 4.05 5.72
CA PRO A 154 8.26 4.23 6.71
C PRO A 154 6.88 3.75 6.25
N LEU A 155 6.81 2.88 5.26
CA LEU A 155 5.60 2.19 4.78
C LEU A 155 4.48 3.11 4.24
N ALA A 156 4.81 4.34 3.84
CA ALA A 156 3.81 5.34 3.49
C ALA A 156 2.78 4.85 2.47
N THR A 157 3.22 4.35 1.32
CA THR A 157 2.35 3.79 0.28
C THR A 157 1.74 2.45 0.72
N ALA A 158 2.52 1.60 1.41
CA ALA A 158 2.08 0.27 1.82
C ALA A 158 0.88 0.34 2.79
N LEU A 159 0.84 1.33 3.68
CA LEU A 159 -0.25 1.55 4.63
C LEU A 159 -1.54 2.08 3.97
N THR A 160 -1.44 2.83 2.85
CA THR A 160 -2.65 3.35 2.19
C THR A 160 -3.40 2.29 1.40
N ARG A 161 -2.71 1.28 0.84
CA ARG A 161 -3.34 0.32 -0.09
C ARG A 161 -4.44 -0.53 0.54
N PRO A 162 -4.29 -1.11 1.76
CA PRO A 162 -5.38 -1.81 2.43
C PRO A 162 -6.55 -0.88 2.78
N LEU A 163 -6.31 0.37 3.16
CA LEU A 163 -7.36 1.35 3.39
C LEU A 163 -8.12 1.68 2.10
N ILE A 164 -7.41 1.99 1.02
CA ILE A 164 -8.04 2.28 -0.27
C ILE A 164 -8.85 1.07 -0.75
N ALA A 165 -8.30 -0.15 -0.65
CA ALA A 165 -9.02 -1.38 -1.00
C ALA A 165 -10.32 -1.52 -0.19
N THR A 166 -10.29 -1.28 1.12
CA THR A 166 -11.49 -1.28 1.97
C THR A 166 -12.54 -0.29 1.47
N LYS A 167 -12.13 0.96 1.20
CA LYS A 167 -13.06 2.00 0.72
C LYS A 167 -13.63 1.70 -0.67
N ILE A 168 -12.83 1.13 -1.56
CA ILE A 168 -13.29 0.69 -2.89
C ILE A 168 -14.30 -0.46 -2.77
N MET A 169 -14.09 -1.39 -1.84
CA MET A 169 -15.01 -2.50 -1.57
C MET A 169 -16.31 -2.01 -0.94
N GLU A 170 -16.27 -1.01 -0.04
CA GLU A 170 -17.47 -0.36 0.51
C GLU A 170 -18.32 0.26 -0.62
N VAL A 171 -17.68 1.00 -1.55
CA VAL A 171 -18.39 1.57 -2.72
C VAL A 171 -18.93 0.48 -3.64
N ALA A 172 -18.16 -0.59 -3.88
CA ALA A 172 -18.58 -1.70 -4.72
C ALA A 172 -19.83 -2.38 -4.16
N THR A 173 -19.88 -2.58 -2.86
CA THR A 173 -21.05 -3.14 -2.16
C THR A 173 -22.26 -2.20 -2.25
N GLN A 174 -22.08 -0.89 -2.02
CA GLN A 174 -23.17 0.10 -2.09
C GLN A 174 -23.76 0.26 -3.49
N GLU A 175 -22.96 0.02 -4.52
CA GLU A 175 -23.36 0.20 -5.92
C GLU A 175 -23.74 -1.11 -6.61
N ASP A 176 -23.78 -2.24 -5.91
CA ASP A 176 -23.99 -3.57 -6.48
C ASP A 176 -23.03 -3.87 -7.65
N ALA A 177 -21.77 -3.48 -7.51
CA ALA A 177 -20.75 -3.68 -8.54
C ALA A 177 -20.31 -5.14 -8.59
N ILE A 178 -20.12 -5.67 -9.80
CA ILE A 178 -19.71 -7.07 -10.02
C ILE A 178 -18.19 -7.25 -10.01
N ALA A 179 -17.45 -6.15 -10.01
CA ALA A 179 -16.00 -6.15 -10.06
C ALA A 179 -15.44 -4.87 -9.44
N VAL A 180 -14.20 -4.95 -9.03
CA VAL A 180 -13.36 -3.80 -8.69
C VAL A 180 -12.16 -3.76 -9.62
N ALA A 181 -11.57 -2.57 -9.81
CA ALA A 181 -10.43 -2.39 -10.70
C ALA A 181 -9.38 -1.43 -10.12
N HIS A 182 -8.14 -1.60 -10.55
CA HIS A 182 -7.02 -0.70 -10.25
C HIS A 182 -6.05 -0.58 -11.42
N GLY A 183 -5.25 0.49 -11.45
CA GLY A 183 -4.28 0.79 -12.50
C GLY A 183 -2.84 0.36 -12.20
N CYS A 184 -2.61 -0.59 -11.30
CA CYS A 184 -1.26 -1.00 -10.93
C CYS A 184 -0.60 -1.86 -12.02
N THR A 185 0.72 -1.67 -12.20
CA THR A 185 1.55 -2.47 -13.11
C THR A 185 1.94 -3.81 -12.48
N GLY A 186 2.33 -4.78 -13.31
CA GLY A 186 2.80 -6.10 -12.84
C GLY A 186 4.18 -6.09 -12.18
N LYS A 187 4.94 -4.98 -12.27
CA LYS A 187 6.29 -4.84 -11.68
C LYS A 187 6.28 -4.22 -10.29
N GLY A 188 5.20 -3.51 -9.93
CA GLY A 188 5.08 -2.82 -8.65
C GLY A 188 4.54 -3.70 -7.52
N ASN A 189 4.81 -3.30 -6.27
CA ASN A 189 4.28 -3.95 -5.08
C ASN A 189 2.76 -3.72 -4.92
N ASP A 190 2.26 -2.60 -5.42
CA ASP A 190 0.90 -2.14 -5.16
C ASP A 190 -0.17 -3.08 -5.68
N GLN A 191 0.07 -3.75 -6.83
CA GLN A 191 -0.84 -4.79 -7.31
C GLN A 191 -1.03 -5.91 -6.29
N VAL A 192 0.06 -6.34 -5.63
CA VAL A 192 0.02 -7.40 -4.61
C VAL A 192 -0.79 -6.93 -3.41
N ARG A 193 -0.53 -5.69 -2.96
CA ARG A 193 -1.23 -5.07 -1.82
C ARG A 193 -2.72 -4.91 -2.09
N PHE A 194 -3.12 -4.42 -3.29
CA PHE A 194 -4.53 -4.30 -3.68
C PHE A 194 -5.20 -5.66 -3.80
N ASP A 195 -4.65 -6.57 -4.59
CA ASP A 195 -5.28 -7.86 -4.88
C ASP A 195 -5.48 -8.67 -3.58
N ILE A 196 -4.44 -8.78 -2.74
CA ILE A 196 -4.55 -9.51 -1.46
C ILE A 196 -5.57 -8.82 -0.53
N SER A 197 -5.54 -7.50 -0.42
CA SER A 197 -6.50 -6.77 0.44
C SER A 197 -7.93 -6.97 -0.03
N ILE A 198 -8.20 -6.85 -1.33
CA ILE A 198 -9.53 -7.05 -1.91
C ILE A 198 -10.01 -8.49 -1.70
N LEU A 199 -9.18 -9.48 -2.01
CA LEU A 199 -9.52 -10.90 -1.84
C LEU A 199 -9.69 -11.30 -0.37
N SER A 200 -9.02 -10.62 0.55
CA SER A 200 -9.21 -10.82 2.00
C SER A 200 -10.56 -10.28 2.47
N LEU A 201 -11.07 -9.23 1.83
CA LEU A 201 -12.39 -8.65 2.14
C LEU A 201 -13.54 -9.41 1.47
N ASP A 202 -13.37 -9.81 0.20
CA ASP A 202 -14.32 -10.65 -0.52
C ASP A 202 -13.60 -11.52 -1.56
N PRO A 203 -13.41 -12.82 -1.28
CA PRO A 203 -12.73 -13.75 -2.20
C PRO A 203 -13.52 -14.04 -3.47
N SER A 204 -14.80 -13.65 -3.55
CA SER A 204 -15.67 -13.89 -4.71
C SER A 204 -15.67 -12.75 -5.72
N ILE A 205 -15.22 -11.54 -5.34
CA ILE A 205 -15.24 -10.38 -6.22
C ILE A 205 -14.23 -10.52 -7.36
N LYS A 206 -14.62 -10.08 -8.55
CA LYS A 206 -13.69 -10.06 -9.68
C LYS A 206 -12.78 -8.82 -9.60
N ILE A 207 -11.47 -9.02 -9.67
CA ILE A 207 -10.48 -7.96 -9.79
C ILE A 207 -10.09 -7.81 -11.26
N ILE A 208 -10.05 -6.58 -11.77
CA ILE A 208 -9.62 -6.25 -13.13
C ILE A 208 -8.46 -5.25 -13.02
N ALA A 209 -7.31 -5.62 -13.57
CA ALA A 209 -6.10 -4.79 -13.56
C ALA A 209 -5.65 -4.48 -15.01
N PRO A 210 -6.27 -3.52 -15.70
CA PRO A 210 -6.08 -3.30 -17.14
C PRO A 210 -4.64 -3.08 -17.57
N ILE A 211 -3.85 -2.33 -16.80
CA ILE A 211 -2.44 -2.05 -17.13
C ILE A 211 -1.62 -3.33 -17.10
N ARG A 212 -1.84 -4.19 -16.09
CA ARG A 212 -1.21 -5.50 -15.96
C ARG A 212 -1.68 -6.47 -17.05
N GLU A 213 -2.98 -6.55 -17.29
CA GLU A 213 -3.58 -7.46 -18.27
C GLU A 213 -3.10 -7.17 -19.70
N MET A 214 -2.98 -5.90 -20.06
CA MET A 214 -2.49 -5.46 -21.37
C MET A 214 -0.96 -5.42 -21.47
N ASN A 215 -0.25 -5.67 -20.37
CA ASN A 215 1.20 -5.51 -20.26
C ASN A 215 1.67 -4.14 -20.82
N LEU A 216 0.97 -3.07 -20.44
CA LEU A 216 1.25 -1.74 -20.96
C LEU A 216 2.55 -1.18 -20.37
N THR A 217 3.38 -0.68 -21.27
CA THR A 217 4.49 0.21 -20.93
C THR A 217 4.03 1.66 -21.07
N ARG A 218 4.75 2.60 -20.49
CA ARG A 218 4.42 4.04 -20.54
C ARG A 218 4.16 4.55 -21.96
N ASP A 219 4.98 4.14 -22.90
CA ASP A 219 4.82 4.53 -24.33
C ASP A 219 3.54 3.96 -24.95
N LEU A 220 3.18 2.73 -24.58
CA LEU A 220 1.94 2.11 -25.07
C LEU A 220 0.71 2.75 -24.42
N GLU A 221 0.77 3.15 -23.16
CA GLU A 221 -0.28 3.91 -22.48
C GLU A 221 -0.53 5.25 -23.15
N ILE A 222 0.52 6.00 -23.47
CA ILE A 222 0.43 7.29 -24.18
C ILE A 222 -0.20 7.08 -25.59
N LYS A 223 0.20 6.04 -26.31
CA LYS A 223 -0.40 5.70 -27.62
C LYS A 223 -1.88 5.33 -27.48
N TYR A 224 -2.23 4.53 -26.48
CA TYR A 224 -3.62 4.15 -26.18
C TYR A 224 -4.46 5.38 -25.81
N ALA A 225 -3.92 6.25 -24.97
CA ALA A 225 -4.59 7.46 -24.54
C ALA A 225 -4.88 8.41 -25.72
N LYS A 226 -3.89 8.66 -26.60
CA LYS A 226 -4.08 9.46 -27.83
C LYS A 226 -5.16 8.86 -28.72
N LYS A 227 -5.14 7.54 -28.95
CA LYS A 227 -6.14 6.82 -29.76
C LYS A 227 -7.55 6.97 -29.22
N ASN A 228 -7.71 6.96 -27.90
CA ASN A 228 -9.01 7.01 -27.23
C ASN A 228 -9.40 8.43 -26.77
N LYS A 229 -8.66 9.47 -27.20
CA LYS A 229 -8.91 10.90 -26.86
C LYS A 229 -8.94 11.14 -25.33
N ILE A 230 -8.09 10.44 -24.58
CA ILE A 230 -7.91 10.66 -23.16
C ILE A 230 -7.06 11.92 -22.98
N PRO A 231 -7.47 12.90 -22.17
CA PRO A 231 -6.65 14.07 -21.87
C PRO A 231 -5.32 13.64 -21.21
N ILE A 232 -4.21 14.01 -21.79
CA ILE A 232 -2.86 13.77 -21.26
C ILE A 232 -2.28 15.14 -20.95
N ASP A 233 -1.74 15.30 -19.74
CA ASP A 233 -0.94 16.47 -19.42
C ASP A 233 0.32 16.46 -20.30
N GLU A 234 0.64 17.58 -20.96
CA GLU A 234 1.75 17.67 -21.92
C GLU A 234 3.11 17.42 -21.24
N GLU A 235 3.24 17.70 -19.96
CA GLU A 235 4.39 17.32 -19.15
C GLU A 235 4.29 15.85 -18.75
N VAL A 236 4.84 14.97 -19.57
CA VAL A 236 5.09 13.59 -19.15
C VAL A 236 5.96 13.63 -17.91
N LYS A 237 5.40 13.29 -16.75
CA LYS A 237 6.14 13.24 -15.49
C LYS A 237 7.37 12.35 -15.69
N LYS A 238 8.55 12.94 -15.50
CA LYS A 238 9.84 12.22 -15.61
C LYS A 238 9.98 11.12 -14.56
N TYR A 239 9.26 11.27 -13.46
CA TYR A 239 9.30 10.38 -12.30
C TYR A 239 7.89 9.90 -11.96
N SER A 240 7.77 8.67 -11.50
CA SER A 240 6.58 8.19 -10.82
C SER A 240 6.60 8.70 -9.38
N THR A 241 5.47 9.23 -8.91
CA THR A 241 5.37 9.75 -7.54
C THR A 241 4.07 9.30 -6.91
N ASP A 242 4.15 8.86 -5.66
CA ASP A 242 3.00 8.56 -4.82
C ASP A 242 3.12 9.35 -3.51
N THR A 243 2.06 10.05 -3.13
CA THR A 243 2.07 10.98 -2.00
C THR A 243 0.87 10.70 -1.10
N ASN A 244 1.08 10.77 0.20
CA ASN A 244 0.04 10.84 1.22
C ASN A 244 0.57 11.65 2.41
N MET A 245 -0.21 11.83 3.47
CA MET A 245 0.23 12.64 4.61
C MET A 245 1.47 12.09 5.33
N TRP A 246 1.74 10.77 5.25
CA TRP A 246 2.84 10.12 5.95
C TRP A 246 4.17 10.18 5.21
N GLY A 247 4.13 10.35 3.88
CA GLY A 247 5.33 10.49 3.07
C GLY A 247 5.06 10.51 1.58
N ARG A 248 6.12 10.69 0.82
CA ARG A 248 6.11 10.75 -0.63
C ARG A 248 7.19 9.84 -1.20
N ALA A 249 6.82 8.95 -2.11
CA ALA A 249 7.71 8.10 -2.88
C ALA A 249 8.03 8.73 -4.24
N ILE A 250 9.25 8.53 -4.72
CA ILE A 250 9.74 9.03 -6.01
C ILE A 250 10.60 7.93 -6.65
N GLU A 251 10.22 7.48 -7.85
CA GLU A 251 10.94 6.44 -8.58
C GLU A 251 10.97 6.71 -10.09
N GLY A 252 11.82 5.98 -10.80
CA GLY A 252 11.89 5.97 -12.27
C GLY A 252 12.76 7.06 -12.88
N GLY A 253 12.80 7.10 -14.22
CA GLY A 253 13.61 8.04 -14.98
C GLY A 253 15.11 7.86 -14.71
N ILE A 254 15.82 8.96 -14.50
CA ILE A 254 17.28 8.91 -14.22
C ILE A 254 17.63 8.25 -12.88
N LEU A 255 16.65 8.11 -11.96
CA LEU A 255 16.86 7.47 -10.65
C LEU A 255 17.02 5.95 -10.78
N GLU A 256 16.70 5.35 -11.92
CA GLU A 256 16.92 3.93 -12.20
C GLU A 256 18.41 3.56 -12.23
N ASP A 257 19.29 4.54 -12.48
CA ASP A 257 20.73 4.38 -12.29
C ASP A 257 21.08 4.71 -10.82
N PRO A 258 21.47 3.73 -10.01
CA PRO A 258 21.76 3.96 -8.59
C PRO A 258 23.03 4.80 -8.34
N TRP A 259 23.83 5.07 -9.37
CA TRP A 259 25.04 5.89 -9.29
C TRP A 259 24.75 7.38 -9.49
N ILE A 260 23.57 7.75 -9.99
CA ILE A 260 23.22 9.15 -10.26
C ILE A 260 22.63 9.79 -9.01
N GLU A 261 23.17 10.94 -8.61
CA GLU A 261 22.62 11.76 -7.53
C GLU A 261 21.21 12.28 -7.90
N PRO A 262 20.22 12.18 -6.97
CA PRO A 262 18.89 12.72 -7.22
C PRO A 262 18.95 14.24 -7.41
N PRO A 263 18.33 14.78 -8.47
CA PRO A 263 18.27 16.23 -8.66
C PRO A 263 17.50 16.91 -7.52
N GLU A 264 18.01 18.04 -7.00
CA GLU A 264 17.36 18.80 -5.92
C GLU A 264 15.89 19.15 -6.21
N GLY A 265 15.55 19.43 -7.45
CA GLY A 265 14.20 19.83 -7.89
C GLY A 265 13.12 18.75 -7.76
N ILE A 266 13.47 17.48 -7.46
CA ILE A 266 12.48 16.41 -7.27
C ILE A 266 11.81 16.45 -5.89
N PHE A 267 12.48 17.06 -4.90
CA PHE A 267 12.01 17.13 -3.52
C PHE A 267 10.94 18.21 -3.34
N LYS A 268 9.85 17.85 -2.68
CA LYS A 268 8.73 18.77 -2.39
C LYS A 268 8.55 19.02 -0.90
N LEU A 269 8.72 17.99 -0.07
CA LEU A 269 8.53 18.08 1.37
C LEU A 269 9.82 18.51 2.07
N VAL A 270 10.97 18.10 1.54
CA VAL A 270 12.28 18.39 2.14
C VAL A 270 12.96 19.53 1.40
N LYS A 271 13.29 20.58 2.15
CA LYS A 271 13.93 21.81 1.65
C LYS A 271 14.98 22.24 2.66
N ASN A 272 16.23 21.89 2.44
CA ASN A 272 17.30 22.36 3.34
C ASN A 272 17.51 23.86 3.20
N LEU A 273 16.84 24.65 4.07
CA LEU A 273 16.83 26.11 4.00
C LEU A 273 17.98 26.78 4.77
N ASN A 274 18.89 26.01 5.38
CA ASN A 274 19.99 26.53 6.20
C ASN A 274 19.51 27.55 7.25
N ILE A 275 18.48 27.17 8.02
CA ILE A 275 17.84 27.99 9.08
C ILE A 275 18.46 27.66 10.46
N PRO A 276 18.31 28.54 11.46
CA PRO A 276 18.76 28.27 12.82
C PRO A 276 18.17 26.98 13.39
N ASP A 277 18.94 26.33 14.27
CA ASP A 277 18.51 25.13 14.98
C ASP A 277 17.14 25.34 15.67
N GLU A 278 16.27 24.36 15.54
CA GLU A 278 14.95 24.37 16.18
C GLU A 278 14.82 23.20 17.15
N TYR A 279 14.17 23.43 18.29
CA TYR A 279 13.90 22.39 19.28
C TYR A 279 12.41 22.14 19.33
N LEU A 280 11.99 20.86 19.33
CA LEU A 280 10.60 20.44 19.47
C LEU A 280 10.49 19.45 20.61
N GLU A 281 9.44 19.56 21.43
CA GLU A 281 9.12 18.61 22.48
C GLU A 281 7.88 17.81 22.04
N LEU A 282 8.07 16.56 21.60
CA LEU A 282 6.99 15.65 21.26
C LEU A 282 6.46 14.99 22.54
N GLU A 283 5.15 14.97 22.72
CA GLU A 283 4.46 14.30 23.82
C GLU A 283 3.78 13.03 23.33
N PHE A 284 4.02 11.92 24.03
CA PHE A 284 3.46 10.60 23.74
C PHE A 284 2.58 10.09 24.88
N GLU A 285 1.51 9.41 24.53
CA GLU A 285 0.66 8.65 25.43
C GLU A 285 0.38 7.28 24.84
N ASN A 286 0.73 6.21 25.59
CA ASN A 286 0.60 4.82 25.11
C ASN A 286 1.22 4.58 23.72
N GLY A 287 2.39 5.15 23.46
CA GLY A 287 3.12 5.05 22.18
C GLY A 287 2.64 5.98 21.07
N ILE A 288 1.58 6.72 21.29
CA ILE A 288 0.96 7.60 20.28
C ILE A 288 1.40 9.05 20.53
N PRO A 289 1.89 9.78 19.51
CA PRO A 289 2.14 11.20 19.67
C PRO A 289 0.83 11.97 19.77
N ILE A 290 0.67 12.76 20.84
CA ILE A 290 -0.55 13.49 21.17
C ILE A 290 -0.37 15.01 21.21
N GLY A 291 0.83 15.51 20.93
CA GLY A 291 1.09 16.94 20.91
C GLY A 291 2.56 17.30 20.73
N ILE A 292 2.80 18.58 20.51
CA ILE A 292 4.12 19.21 20.34
C ILE A 292 4.15 20.49 21.15
N ASP A 293 5.26 20.73 21.89
CA ASP A 293 5.52 21.97 22.65
C ASP A 293 4.36 22.34 23.60
N ASN A 294 3.81 21.35 24.30
CA ASN A 294 2.64 21.42 25.19
C ASN A 294 1.32 21.78 24.50
N GLN A 295 1.25 21.79 23.18
CA GLN A 295 0.02 21.92 22.41
C GLN A 295 -0.49 20.53 22.00
N LYS A 296 -1.69 20.17 22.45
CA LYS A 296 -2.35 18.93 22.03
C LYS A 296 -2.77 19.05 20.55
N MET A 297 -2.48 18.03 19.78
CA MET A 297 -2.81 17.96 18.36
C MET A 297 -3.33 16.57 18.02
N SER A 298 -4.30 16.51 17.11
CA SER A 298 -4.66 15.25 16.46
C SER A 298 -3.47 14.75 15.61
N LEU A 299 -3.38 13.46 15.38
CA LEU A 299 -2.34 12.91 14.52
C LEU A 299 -2.47 13.44 13.07
N THR A 300 -3.70 13.72 12.64
CA THR A 300 -4.02 14.30 11.33
C THR A 300 -3.44 15.72 11.16
N ASP A 301 -3.31 16.50 12.25
CA ASP A 301 -2.73 17.84 12.24
C ASP A 301 -1.23 17.80 12.53
N LEU A 302 -0.80 16.91 13.43
CA LEU A 302 0.59 16.78 13.88
C LEU A 302 1.52 16.35 12.74
N ILE A 303 1.10 15.41 11.90
CA ILE A 303 1.91 14.91 10.78
C ILE A 303 2.22 16.01 9.77
N PRO A 304 1.25 16.75 9.20
CA PRO A 304 1.53 17.86 8.28
C PRO A 304 2.40 18.96 8.93
N TYR A 305 2.17 19.27 10.19
CA TYR A 305 2.97 20.22 10.94
C TYR A 305 4.45 19.79 10.99
N LEU A 306 4.73 18.54 11.36
CA LEU A 306 6.09 18.00 11.40
C LEU A 306 6.71 17.88 10.02
N ASN A 307 5.94 17.54 8.98
CA ASN A 307 6.45 17.50 7.61
C ASN A 307 7.01 18.87 7.20
N ILE A 308 6.32 19.95 7.56
CA ILE A 308 6.79 21.30 7.29
C ILE A 308 8.02 21.64 8.15
N LYS A 309 7.95 21.41 9.46
CA LYS A 309 9.02 21.77 10.40
C LYS A 309 10.32 21.03 10.09
N ALA A 310 10.30 19.71 10.09
CA ALA A 310 11.47 18.90 9.85
C ALA A 310 11.98 19.01 8.40
N GLY A 311 11.07 19.09 7.42
CA GLY A 311 11.42 19.24 6.02
C GLY A 311 12.22 20.50 5.71
N ARG A 312 11.91 21.64 6.39
CA ARG A 312 12.67 22.88 6.26
C ARG A 312 14.13 22.78 6.73
N HIS A 313 14.43 21.83 7.61
CA HIS A 313 15.77 21.51 8.10
C HIS A 313 16.48 20.44 7.27
N GLY A 314 15.93 20.03 6.13
CA GLY A 314 16.53 18.99 5.28
C GLY A 314 16.37 17.57 5.83
N ILE A 315 15.46 17.35 6.79
CA ILE A 315 15.21 16.06 7.42
C ILE A 315 14.13 15.32 6.65
N GLY A 316 14.30 14.00 6.43
CA GLY A 316 13.26 13.13 5.89
C GLY A 316 13.55 12.53 4.52
N VAL A 317 14.69 12.80 3.89
CA VAL A 317 15.09 12.13 2.65
C VAL A 317 15.66 10.75 2.96
N ILE A 318 15.13 9.74 2.27
CA ILE A 318 15.60 8.36 2.34
C ILE A 318 15.83 7.89 0.91
N ASP A 319 17.05 7.49 0.57
CA ASP A 319 17.45 6.96 -0.72
C ASP A 319 18.11 5.60 -0.49
N PHE A 320 17.54 4.54 -1.04
CA PHE A 320 18.10 3.20 -0.88
C PHE A 320 17.61 2.21 -1.95
N ILE A 321 18.30 1.09 -2.03
CA ILE A 321 17.91 -0.06 -2.82
C ILE A 321 17.00 -0.92 -1.96
N GLU A 322 15.75 -1.11 -2.39
CA GLU A 322 14.76 -1.91 -1.67
C GLU A 322 14.46 -3.23 -2.41
N ASP A 323 14.13 -4.25 -1.66
CA ASP A 323 13.69 -5.55 -2.18
C ASP A 323 12.17 -5.56 -2.37
N ARG A 324 11.70 -5.49 -3.63
CA ARG A 324 10.26 -5.59 -3.93
C ARG A 324 9.74 -7.01 -3.69
N VAL A 325 8.48 -7.11 -3.28
CA VAL A 325 7.77 -8.38 -3.05
C VAL A 325 7.83 -9.30 -4.27
N VAL A 326 7.83 -8.73 -5.47
CA VAL A 326 7.93 -9.47 -6.75
C VAL A 326 9.33 -10.00 -7.06
N GLY A 327 10.31 -9.81 -6.17
CA GLY A 327 11.64 -10.40 -6.26
C GLY A 327 12.68 -9.60 -7.05
N ILE A 328 12.45 -8.29 -7.24
CA ILE A 328 13.42 -7.39 -7.89
C ILE A 328 13.91 -6.31 -6.93
N LYS A 329 15.15 -5.88 -7.12
CA LYS A 329 15.71 -4.72 -6.42
C LYS A 329 15.43 -3.45 -7.21
N THR A 330 14.97 -2.40 -6.51
CA THR A 330 14.74 -1.09 -7.11
C THR A 330 15.31 0.00 -6.24
N ARG A 331 15.70 1.10 -6.85
CA ARG A 331 16.04 2.30 -6.09
C ARG A 331 14.78 3.11 -5.85
N GLU A 332 14.55 3.39 -4.58
CA GLU A 332 13.40 4.18 -4.12
C GLU A 332 13.91 5.39 -3.34
N ILE A 333 13.29 6.54 -3.60
CA ILE A 333 13.56 7.76 -2.84
C ILE A 333 12.27 8.17 -2.16
N TYR A 334 12.38 8.42 -0.86
CA TYR A 334 11.24 8.83 -0.05
C TYR A 334 11.51 10.18 0.60
N GLU A 335 10.44 10.96 0.76
CA GLU A 335 10.40 12.14 1.62
C GLU A 335 9.41 11.84 2.74
N ALA A 336 9.90 11.77 3.99
CA ALA A 336 9.08 11.42 5.15
C ALA A 336 9.54 12.16 6.42
N PRO A 337 9.52 13.51 6.44
CA PRO A 337 10.04 14.30 7.56
C PRO A 337 9.36 14.02 8.90
N ALA A 338 8.02 13.95 8.92
CA ALA A 338 7.25 13.65 10.12
C ALA A 338 7.54 12.23 10.63
N ALA A 339 7.53 11.23 9.72
CA ALA A 339 7.75 9.84 10.07
C ALA A 339 9.14 9.65 10.71
N GLN A 340 10.19 10.21 10.09
CA GLN A 340 11.54 10.12 10.63
C GLN A 340 11.64 10.76 12.02
N THR A 341 11.03 11.94 12.20
CA THR A 341 11.04 12.66 13.48
C THR A 341 10.33 11.88 14.57
N ILE A 342 9.13 11.35 14.26
CA ILE A 342 8.33 10.58 15.22
C ILE A 342 9.03 9.28 15.58
N PHE A 343 9.55 8.51 14.62
CA PHE A 343 10.22 7.24 14.90
C PHE A 343 11.48 7.40 15.75
N VAL A 344 12.28 8.45 15.50
CA VAL A 344 13.48 8.73 16.31
C VAL A 344 13.07 9.06 17.75
N ALA A 345 12.04 9.88 17.95
CA ALA A 345 11.57 10.23 19.29
C ALA A 345 10.89 9.04 19.98
N HIS A 346 10.06 8.27 19.29
CA HIS A 346 9.36 7.12 19.81
C HIS A 346 10.31 6.01 20.28
N LYS A 347 11.27 5.61 19.44
CA LYS A 347 12.29 4.61 19.78
C LYS A 347 13.13 5.03 21.01
N ASP A 348 13.46 6.31 21.12
CA ASP A 348 14.21 6.81 22.28
C ASP A 348 13.37 6.76 23.56
N LEU A 349 12.06 7.03 23.47
CA LEU A 349 11.15 6.89 24.61
C LEU A 349 10.98 5.40 25.02
N GLU A 350 10.87 4.48 24.06
CA GLU A 350 10.85 3.04 24.33
C GLU A 350 12.11 2.60 25.09
N GLN A 351 13.30 3.08 24.69
CA GLN A 351 14.56 2.80 25.38
C GLN A 351 14.53 3.24 26.86
N LEU A 352 13.79 4.29 27.18
CA LEU A 352 13.69 4.80 28.53
C LEU A 352 12.75 3.95 29.41
N VAL A 353 11.69 3.35 28.84
CA VAL A 353 10.55 2.78 29.61
C VAL A 353 10.37 1.27 29.46
N LEU A 354 10.98 0.64 28.46
CA LEU A 354 10.90 -0.81 28.25
C LEU A 354 12.15 -1.49 28.77
N THR A 355 12.00 -2.73 29.26
CA THR A 355 13.15 -3.54 29.67
C THR A 355 13.99 -3.96 28.47
N LYS A 356 15.29 -4.26 28.68
CA LYS A 356 16.16 -4.77 27.62
C LYS A 356 15.65 -6.06 26.96
N HIS A 357 14.88 -6.86 27.68
CA HIS A 357 14.29 -8.11 27.17
C HIS A 357 13.13 -7.82 26.23
N GLU A 358 12.26 -6.87 26.62
CA GLU A 358 11.15 -6.40 25.78
C GLU A 358 11.68 -5.75 24.49
N LEU A 359 12.64 -4.83 24.59
CA LEU A 359 13.22 -4.14 23.43
C LEU A 359 13.83 -5.13 22.42
N ARG A 360 14.60 -6.12 22.95
CA ARG A 360 15.24 -7.12 22.08
C ARG A 360 14.21 -7.96 21.31
N PHE A 361 13.14 -8.37 21.98
CA PHE A 361 12.10 -9.18 21.34
C PHE A 361 11.20 -8.32 20.45
N LYS A 362 10.85 -7.11 20.93
CA LYS A 362 10.05 -6.16 20.15
C LYS A 362 10.68 -5.83 18.81
N GLN A 363 11.99 -5.68 18.73
CA GLN A 363 12.67 -5.43 17.46
C GLN A 363 12.35 -6.53 16.42
N ILE A 364 12.33 -7.80 16.82
CA ILE A 364 11.98 -8.92 15.93
C ILE A 364 10.52 -8.81 15.49
N VAL A 365 9.63 -8.44 16.42
CA VAL A 365 8.20 -8.25 16.14
C VAL A 365 7.98 -7.06 15.20
N ASP A 366 8.66 -5.95 15.44
CA ASP A 366 8.56 -4.73 14.61
C ASP A 366 9.03 -4.99 13.17
N ASP A 367 10.14 -5.72 13.00
CA ASP A 367 10.67 -6.10 11.68
C ASP A 367 9.68 -7.02 10.94
N GLN A 368 9.12 -8.02 11.64
CA GLN A 368 8.12 -8.94 11.07
C GLN A 368 6.84 -8.19 10.69
N TRP A 369 6.35 -7.31 11.55
CA TRP A 369 5.18 -6.48 11.30
C TRP A 369 5.39 -5.60 10.05
N SER A 370 6.54 -4.94 9.97
CA SER A 370 6.90 -4.06 8.85
C SER A 370 6.97 -4.83 7.53
N TRP A 371 7.55 -6.03 7.55
CA TRP A 371 7.60 -6.91 6.39
C TRP A 371 6.19 -7.35 5.94
N MET A 372 5.32 -7.70 6.86
CA MET A 372 3.94 -8.11 6.52
C MET A 372 3.16 -6.97 5.88
N VAL A 373 3.24 -5.76 6.43
CA VAL A 373 2.57 -4.57 5.87
C VAL A 373 3.14 -4.23 4.49
N TYR A 374 4.47 -4.24 4.35
CA TYR A 374 5.13 -4.02 3.06
C TYR A 374 4.67 -5.02 1.99
N SER A 375 4.52 -6.28 2.39
CA SER A 375 4.15 -7.40 1.52
C SER A 375 2.65 -7.51 1.21
N GLY A 376 1.81 -6.58 1.70
CA GLY A 376 0.37 -6.57 1.44
C GLY A 376 -0.44 -7.49 2.35
N LEU A 377 0.14 -7.96 3.45
CA LEU A 377 -0.48 -8.90 4.40
C LEU A 377 -1.18 -8.16 5.57
N TRP A 378 -1.81 -7.01 5.29
CA TRP A 378 -2.50 -6.23 6.32
C TRP A 378 -3.61 -6.99 7.03
N PHE A 379 -4.34 -7.85 6.31
CA PHE A 379 -5.46 -8.64 6.84
C PHE A 379 -5.06 -10.05 7.30
N ASP A 380 -3.75 -10.34 7.35
CA ASP A 380 -3.27 -11.64 7.84
C ASP A 380 -3.43 -11.74 9.36
N PRO A 381 -3.92 -12.88 9.92
CA PRO A 381 -4.07 -13.09 11.36
C PRO A 381 -2.79 -12.87 12.17
N LEU A 382 -1.62 -13.24 11.63
CA LEU A 382 -0.34 -13.01 12.30
C LEU A 382 -0.09 -11.52 12.54
N ARG A 383 -0.41 -10.65 11.57
CA ARG A 383 -0.26 -9.20 11.76
C ARG A 383 -1.11 -8.72 12.95
N GLU A 384 -2.32 -9.23 13.13
CA GLU A 384 -3.16 -8.89 14.28
C GLU A 384 -2.59 -9.41 15.61
N ASP A 385 -1.96 -10.59 15.62
CA ASP A 385 -1.30 -11.12 16.81
C ASP A 385 -0.08 -10.29 17.18
N LEU A 386 0.69 -9.82 16.18
CA LEU A 386 1.80 -8.88 16.38
C LEU A 386 1.28 -7.53 16.92
N ASP A 387 0.15 -7.01 16.41
CA ASP A 387 -0.48 -5.80 16.94
C ASP A 387 -0.76 -5.95 18.44
N ARG A 388 -1.34 -7.09 18.90
CA ARG A 388 -1.64 -7.31 20.32
C ARG A 388 -0.40 -7.30 21.20
N PHE A 389 0.70 -7.88 20.72
CA PHE A 389 1.99 -7.80 21.40
C PHE A 389 2.49 -6.35 21.48
N ILE A 390 2.48 -5.64 20.36
CA ILE A 390 2.91 -4.25 20.28
C ILE A 390 2.07 -3.39 21.23
N ASP A 391 0.75 -3.44 21.13
CA ASP A 391 -0.18 -2.68 21.98
C ASP A 391 0.10 -2.91 23.47
N ALA A 392 0.44 -4.15 23.86
CA ALA A 392 0.77 -4.47 25.26
C ALA A 392 2.05 -3.77 25.72
N THR A 393 3.07 -3.65 24.87
CA THR A 393 4.32 -2.93 25.19
C THR A 393 4.10 -1.42 25.29
N GLN A 394 3.23 -0.86 24.44
CA GLN A 394 3.00 0.57 24.34
C GLN A 394 2.29 1.20 25.55
N LYS A 395 1.62 0.43 26.38
CA LYS A 395 0.95 0.93 27.61
C LYS A 395 1.86 1.74 28.54
N ARG A 396 3.17 1.53 28.48
CA ARG A 396 4.16 2.25 29.29
C ARG A 396 4.88 3.34 28.50
N VAL A 397 4.73 3.41 27.20
CA VAL A 397 5.42 4.37 26.34
C VAL A 397 4.68 5.71 26.38
N THR A 398 4.75 6.36 27.55
CA THR A 398 4.13 7.64 27.84
C THR A 398 5.18 8.60 28.38
N GLY A 399 5.29 9.79 27.80
CA GLY A 399 6.29 10.76 28.19
C GLY A 399 6.56 11.80 27.13
N LYS A 400 7.66 12.53 27.29
CA LYS A 400 8.07 13.59 26.41
C LYS A 400 9.49 13.40 25.91
N VAL A 401 9.71 13.67 24.62
CA VAL A 401 11.02 13.62 23.98
C VAL A 401 11.30 14.93 23.28
N LYS A 402 12.43 15.52 23.64
CA LYS A 402 12.91 16.75 23.00
C LYS A 402 13.89 16.41 21.89
N VAL A 403 13.57 16.83 20.69
CA VAL A 403 14.42 16.69 19.50
C VAL A 403 15.00 18.04 19.09
N LYS A 404 16.21 18.01 18.53
CA LYS A 404 16.86 19.14 17.88
C LYS A 404 16.88 18.89 16.39
N LEU A 405 16.34 19.82 15.62
CA LEU A 405 16.35 19.87 14.17
C LEU A 405 17.51 20.80 13.72
N GLN A 406 18.38 20.30 12.87
CA GLN A 406 19.57 21.04 12.47
C GLN A 406 20.02 20.56 11.07
N ASN A 407 20.05 21.42 10.08
CA ASN A 407 20.55 21.20 8.71
C ASN A 407 20.83 19.71 8.31
N GLY A 408 19.79 18.96 7.95
CA GLY A 408 19.87 17.54 7.61
C GLY A 408 20.07 16.57 8.79
N SER A 409 20.16 17.08 10.03
CA SER A 409 20.40 16.27 11.22
C SER A 409 19.25 16.35 12.21
N LEU A 410 18.85 15.21 12.75
CA LEU A 410 17.85 15.07 13.80
C LEU A 410 18.47 14.36 15.00
N LYS A 411 18.41 14.98 16.19
CA LYS A 411 18.99 14.43 17.43
C LYS A 411 18.00 14.50 18.57
N VAL A 412 17.88 13.42 19.35
CA VAL A 412 17.23 13.49 20.66
C VAL A 412 18.19 14.14 21.65
N VAL A 413 17.69 15.18 22.35
CA VAL A 413 18.49 15.97 23.30
C VAL A 413 17.88 15.97 24.73
N GLY A 414 16.74 15.35 24.92
CA GLY A 414 16.12 15.18 26.22
C GLY A 414 14.95 14.20 26.18
N ARG A 415 14.68 13.51 27.28
CA ARG A 415 13.54 12.59 27.45
C ARG A 415 13.11 12.57 28.90
N LYS A 416 11.82 12.39 29.13
CA LYS A 416 11.25 12.20 30.48
C LYS A 416 9.99 11.37 30.42
N SER A 417 9.81 10.50 31.41
CA SER A 417 8.62 9.67 31.57
C SER A 417 8.41 9.35 33.05
N ILE A 418 7.15 9.24 33.47
CA ILE A 418 6.79 8.71 34.79
C ILE A 418 7.08 7.21 34.88
N ASN A 419 7.17 6.53 33.75
CA ASN A 419 7.46 5.10 33.62
C ASN A 419 8.95 4.82 33.38
N SER A 420 9.83 5.81 33.59
CA SER A 420 11.27 5.69 33.35
C SER A 420 11.89 4.57 34.15
N LEU A 421 12.64 3.69 33.50
CA LEU A 421 13.50 2.69 34.15
C LEU A 421 14.89 3.23 34.46
N TYR A 422 15.21 4.46 33.99
CA TYR A 422 16.48 5.11 34.30
C TYR A 422 16.44 5.67 35.71
N SER A 423 17.38 5.21 36.56
CA SER A 423 17.64 5.76 37.89
C SER A 423 19.00 6.46 37.87
N GLN A 424 19.00 7.74 38.19
CA GLN A 424 20.23 8.52 38.25
C GLN A 424 21.17 8.00 39.35
N THR A 425 20.63 7.60 40.51
CA THR A 425 21.43 7.08 41.61
C THR A 425 22.07 5.72 41.33
N LEU A 426 21.46 4.89 40.48
CA LEU A 426 22.06 3.64 40.01
C LEU A 426 23.07 3.85 38.87
N ALA A 427 22.86 4.85 38.07
CA ALA A 427 23.66 5.07 36.86
C ALA A 427 24.88 6.00 37.05
N THR A 428 24.90 6.75 38.13
CA THR A 428 25.99 7.70 38.41
C THR A 428 27.31 7.01 38.73
N TYR A 429 28.43 7.63 38.33
CA TYR A 429 29.77 7.23 38.71
C TYR A 429 30.28 7.96 39.98
N LEU A 430 29.42 8.80 40.58
CA LEU A 430 29.78 9.53 41.79
C LEU A 430 29.72 8.60 43.00
N SER A 431 30.28 9.08 44.12
CA SER A 431 30.41 8.33 45.36
C SER A 431 29.07 7.98 46.04
N ASP A 432 27.99 8.65 45.65
CA ASP A 432 26.63 8.46 46.15
C ASP A 432 25.81 7.45 45.29
N SER A 433 26.49 6.63 44.51
CA SER A 433 25.83 5.59 43.72
C SER A 433 25.24 4.50 44.60
N ASP A 434 23.96 4.16 44.39
CA ASP A 434 23.28 3.04 45.01
C ASP A 434 23.69 1.67 44.40
N PHE A 435 24.49 1.65 43.32
CA PHE A 435 24.89 0.42 42.63
C PHE A 435 26.00 -0.32 43.41
N ASN A 436 25.67 -1.52 43.87
CA ASN A 436 26.67 -2.37 44.55
C ASN A 436 27.61 -3.06 43.51
N GLN A 437 28.78 -2.48 43.28
CA GLN A 437 29.79 -2.98 42.31
C GLN A 437 30.30 -4.40 42.67
N ASN A 438 30.26 -4.84 43.92
CA ASN A 438 30.70 -6.17 44.31
C ASN A 438 29.88 -7.30 43.66
N LEU A 439 28.62 -7.06 43.34
CA LEU A 439 27.74 -8.02 42.67
C LEU A 439 28.22 -8.34 41.26
N ALA A 440 28.95 -7.42 40.60
CA ALA A 440 29.40 -7.57 39.23
C ALA A 440 30.34 -8.76 39.05
N LYS A 441 31.20 -9.04 40.03
CA LYS A 441 32.18 -10.16 39.94
C LYS A 441 31.45 -11.51 39.82
N GLY A 442 30.52 -11.81 40.71
CA GLY A 442 29.75 -13.07 40.64
C GLY A 442 28.91 -13.18 39.38
N PHE A 443 28.27 -12.07 38.97
CA PHE A 443 27.53 -12.05 37.71
C PHE A 443 28.40 -12.36 36.52
N ILE A 444 29.62 -11.77 36.39
CA ILE A 444 30.54 -11.98 35.27
C ILE A 444 31.00 -13.44 35.22
N GLU A 445 31.31 -14.06 36.37
CA GLU A 445 31.71 -15.46 36.43
C GLU A 445 30.65 -16.40 35.92
N LEU A 446 29.37 -16.21 36.36
CA LEU A 446 28.24 -17.03 35.92
C LEU A 446 27.87 -16.74 34.46
N TRP A 447 27.77 -15.49 34.05
CA TRP A 447 27.39 -15.06 32.72
C TRP A 447 28.38 -15.51 31.65
N GLY A 448 29.68 -15.45 31.97
CA GLY A 448 30.78 -15.82 31.07
C GLY A 448 31.14 -17.30 31.05
N MET A 449 30.59 -18.12 31.97
CA MET A 449 31.03 -19.49 32.23
C MET A 449 31.08 -20.36 30.97
N GLU A 450 29.97 -20.42 30.23
CA GLU A 450 29.86 -21.23 29.02
C GLU A 450 30.86 -20.78 27.94
N THR A 451 30.98 -19.47 27.71
CA THR A 451 31.97 -18.88 26.76
C THR A 451 33.41 -19.23 27.15
N VAL A 452 33.74 -19.14 28.44
CA VAL A 452 35.09 -19.46 28.94
C VAL A 452 35.38 -20.95 28.76
N VAL A 453 34.43 -21.85 29.05
CA VAL A 453 34.60 -23.29 28.84
C VAL A 453 34.78 -23.61 27.35
N ALA A 454 33.94 -23.08 26.47
CA ALA A 454 34.08 -23.29 25.02
C ALA A 454 35.46 -22.85 24.48
N ASN A 455 35.94 -21.71 24.92
CA ASN A 455 37.27 -21.21 24.54
C ASN A 455 38.44 -22.07 25.08
N ARG A 456 38.34 -22.61 26.29
CA ARG A 456 39.31 -23.57 26.83
C ARG A 456 39.40 -24.83 26.00
N LEU A 457 38.27 -25.42 25.65
CA LEU A 457 38.18 -26.60 24.79
C LEU A 457 38.80 -26.36 23.40
N SER A 458 38.48 -25.24 22.77
CA SER A 458 39.02 -24.86 21.46
C SER A 458 40.55 -24.69 21.48
N ARG A 459 41.11 -24.11 22.54
CA ARG A 459 42.58 -23.97 22.73
C ARG A 459 43.25 -25.32 22.92
N ASN A 460 42.64 -26.25 23.65
CA ASN A 460 43.18 -27.60 23.85
C ASN A 460 43.18 -28.41 22.53
N ILE A 461 42.16 -28.33 21.73
CA ILE A 461 42.08 -28.95 20.39
C ILE A 461 43.20 -28.41 19.49
N SER A 462 43.42 -27.09 19.50
CA SER A 462 44.48 -26.43 18.72
C SER A 462 45.91 -26.81 19.18
N ARG A 463 46.11 -27.02 20.48
CA ARG A 463 47.39 -27.48 21.04
C ARG A 463 47.68 -28.93 20.70
N ASN A 464 46.71 -29.82 20.74
CA ASN A 464 46.84 -31.23 20.38
C ASN A 464 47.18 -31.38 18.89
N LYS A 465 46.52 -30.68 17.99
CA LYS A 465 46.80 -30.66 16.55
C LYS A 465 48.21 -30.14 16.21
N LYS A 466 48.83 -29.30 17.06
CA LYS A 466 50.21 -28.85 16.89
C LYS A 466 51.25 -29.83 17.45
N ARG A 467 50.84 -30.80 18.28
CA ARG A 467 51.72 -31.85 18.82
C ARG A 467 51.72 -33.10 17.94
N GLU A 468 50.72 -33.25 17.08
CA GLU A 468 50.58 -34.36 16.12
C GLU A 468 51.22 -34.03 14.75
N LYS A 469 51.69 -32.81 14.53
CA LYS A 469 52.54 -32.38 13.40
C LYS A 469 54.00 -32.23 13.84
#